data_003538110abb98c986399c8c1ae9d10b
#
_entry.id   003538110abb98c986399c8c1ae9d10b
#
_cell.length_a   1.000
_cell.length_b   1.000
_cell.length_c   1.000
_cell.angle_alpha   90.00
_cell.angle_beta   90.00
_cell.angle_gamma   90.00
#
_symmetry.space_group_name_H-M   'P 1'
#
loop_
_entity.id
_entity.type
_entity.pdbx_description
1 polymer ?
#
loop_
_entity_poly.entity_id
_entity_poly.type
_entity_poly.pdbx_seq_one_letter_code
_entity_poly.pdbx_strand_id
1 'polypeptide(L)'
;GRPLIGNGADGTAANPNGGAGGLLYGNGGNGFSQTTAGLTGGTGGSAGLIGNGGNGGAGGAGANGGAGGNGGWLYGSGGNGGA
;
A
#
# COMPACT_ATOMS: atom_id res chain seq x y z
N GLY A 1 -6.89 1.35 16.86
CA GLY A 1 -6.51 0.05 16.34
C GLY A 1 -7.08 -0.23 14.97
N ARG A 2 -6.70 -1.36 14.41
CA ARG A 2 -7.20 -1.75 13.10
C ARG A 2 -8.64 -2.25 13.21
N PRO A 3 -9.50 -1.89 12.27
CA PRO A 3 -10.84 -2.49 12.23
C PRO A 3 -10.74 -3.96 11.86
N LEU A 4 -11.77 -4.72 12.16
CA LEU A 4 -11.82 -6.12 11.72
C LEU A 4 -12.05 -6.23 10.22
N ILE A 5 -12.85 -5.35 9.66
CA ILE A 5 -13.21 -5.35 8.25
C ILE A 5 -13.02 -3.93 7.71
N GLY A 6 -12.46 -3.84 6.53
CA GLY A 6 -12.31 -2.57 5.85
C GLY A 6 -10.97 -2.45 5.15
N ASN A 7 -10.91 -1.61 4.14
CA ASN A 7 -9.67 -1.38 3.39
C ASN A 7 -8.79 -0.40 4.15
N GLY A 8 -7.49 -0.56 3.98
CA GLY A 8 -6.55 0.42 4.49
C GLY A 8 -6.66 1.73 3.71
N ALA A 9 -6.29 2.82 4.33
CA ALA A 9 -6.30 4.12 3.67
C ALA A 9 -5.14 4.22 2.68
N ASP A 10 -5.38 4.90 1.56
CA ASP A 10 -4.30 5.17 0.60
C ASP A 10 -3.32 6.17 1.20
N GLY A 11 -2.07 6.06 0.76
CA GLY A 11 -1.05 7.01 1.17
C GLY A 11 -1.35 8.42 0.70
N THR A 12 -0.80 9.39 1.41
CA THR A 12 -0.93 10.81 1.09
C THR A 12 0.45 11.44 1.05
N ALA A 13 0.53 12.69 0.64
CA ALA A 13 1.82 13.39 0.61
C ALA A 13 2.46 13.44 2.00
N ALA A 14 1.67 13.58 3.06
CA ALA A 14 2.19 13.63 4.43
C ALA A 14 2.57 12.25 4.95
N ASN A 15 1.83 11.21 4.56
CA ASN A 15 2.08 9.83 4.97
C ASN A 15 2.01 8.94 3.73
N PRO A 16 3.11 8.81 2.99
CA PRO A 16 3.08 8.15 1.67
C PRO A 16 2.73 6.67 1.68
N ASN A 17 2.95 5.98 2.78
CA ASN A 17 2.70 4.55 2.82
C ASN A 17 1.21 4.26 2.97
N GLY A 18 0.72 3.28 2.23
CA GLY A 18 -0.65 2.84 2.36
C GLY A 18 -0.90 2.18 3.70
N GLY A 19 -2.11 2.31 4.22
CA GLY A 19 -2.50 1.69 5.48
C GLY A 19 -2.81 0.21 5.33
N ALA A 20 -2.69 -0.52 6.43
CA ALA A 20 -3.03 -1.93 6.44
C ALA A 20 -4.54 -2.14 6.35
N GLY A 21 -4.96 -3.21 5.69
CA GLY A 21 -6.36 -3.60 5.66
C GLY A 21 -6.83 -4.14 7.00
N GLY A 22 -8.13 -4.43 7.09
CA GLY A 22 -8.71 -4.97 8.30
C GLY A 22 -8.09 -6.29 8.71
N LEU A 23 -8.21 -6.62 10.00
CA LEU A 23 -7.59 -7.83 10.53
C LEU A 23 -8.11 -9.11 9.89
N LEU A 24 -9.42 -9.16 9.62
CA LEU A 24 -10.05 -10.36 9.01
C LEU A 24 -10.23 -10.20 7.51
N TYR A 25 -10.68 -9.05 7.08
CA TYR A 25 -11.03 -8.86 5.67
C TYR A 25 -10.80 -7.42 5.26
N GLY A 26 -10.12 -7.24 4.15
CA GLY A 26 -9.90 -5.92 3.58
C GLY A 26 -8.58 -5.85 2.85
N ASN A 27 -8.52 -4.97 1.87
CA ASN A 27 -7.31 -4.76 1.08
C ASN A 27 -6.41 -3.73 1.74
N GLY A 28 -5.12 -3.84 1.52
CA GLY A 28 -4.20 -2.78 1.92
C GLY A 28 -4.40 -1.54 1.07
N GLY A 29 -4.13 -0.37 1.63
CA GLY A 29 -4.18 0.88 0.88
C GLY A 29 -3.00 1.02 -0.06
N ASN A 30 -3.17 1.82 -1.10
CA ASN A 30 -2.10 2.05 -2.07
C ASN A 30 -1.09 3.07 -1.54
N GLY A 31 0.16 2.93 -1.95
CA GLY A 31 1.17 3.94 -1.64
C GLY A 31 0.94 5.21 -2.47
N PHE A 32 1.43 6.33 -1.94
CA PHE A 32 1.31 7.62 -2.62
C PHE A 32 2.33 7.73 -3.74
N SER A 33 1.88 8.14 -4.93
CA SER A 33 2.78 8.40 -6.05
C SER A 33 3.38 9.79 -5.90
N GLN A 34 4.69 9.86 -5.87
CA GLN A 34 5.38 11.14 -5.67
C GLN A 34 5.48 11.91 -6.98
N THR A 35 5.29 13.22 -6.89
CA THR A 35 5.52 14.12 -8.02
C THR A 35 6.78 14.94 -7.86
N THR A 36 7.35 14.97 -6.67
CA THR A 36 8.59 15.69 -6.38
C THR A 36 9.80 14.84 -6.72
N ALA A 37 10.73 15.39 -7.47
CA ALA A 37 11.95 14.67 -7.86
C ALA A 37 12.73 14.22 -6.61
N GLY A 38 13.29 13.04 -6.69
CA GLY A 38 14.11 12.48 -5.62
C GLY A 38 13.37 11.78 -4.49
N LEU A 39 12.03 11.84 -4.47
CA LEU A 39 11.26 11.17 -3.42
C LEU A 39 10.77 9.80 -3.88
N THR A 40 11.03 8.80 -3.06
CA THR A 40 10.59 7.43 -3.33
C THR A 40 9.06 7.33 -3.18
N GLY A 41 8.44 6.54 -4.04
CA GLY A 41 6.99 6.29 -3.92
C GLY A 41 6.66 5.59 -2.61
N GLY A 42 5.45 5.79 -2.11
CA GLY A 42 5.02 5.15 -0.87
C GLY A 42 4.79 3.65 -1.06
N THR A 43 4.96 2.89 0.01
CA THR A 43 4.72 1.46 -0.04
C THR A 43 3.21 1.18 0.02
N GLY A 44 2.79 0.09 -0.59
CA GLY A 44 1.42 -0.38 -0.42
C GLY A 44 1.22 -0.99 0.95
N GLY A 45 0.02 -0.86 1.50
CA GLY A 45 -0.31 -1.47 2.78
C GLY A 45 -0.58 -2.96 2.65
N SER A 46 -0.38 -3.69 3.73
CA SER A 46 -0.64 -5.12 3.76
C SER A 46 -2.11 -5.40 4.02
N ALA A 47 -2.62 -6.47 3.40
CA ALA A 47 -3.95 -6.96 3.76
C ALA A 47 -3.88 -7.69 5.10
N GLY A 48 -5.05 -7.93 5.69
CA GLY A 48 -5.14 -8.76 6.88
C GLY A 48 -5.17 -10.24 6.54
N LEU A 49 -6.17 -10.96 7.04
CA LEU A 49 -6.30 -12.41 6.78
C LEU A 49 -6.71 -12.69 5.33
N ILE A 50 -7.67 -11.93 4.83
CA ILE A 50 -8.20 -12.07 3.48
C ILE A 50 -8.18 -10.70 2.81
N GLY A 51 -7.64 -10.61 1.61
CA GLY A 51 -7.60 -9.39 0.82
C GLY A 51 -6.32 -9.26 0.04
N ASN A 52 -6.26 -8.26 -0.82
CA ASN A 52 -5.09 -7.98 -1.63
C ASN A 52 -4.22 -6.90 -0.98
N GLY A 53 -2.94 -7.00 -1.15
CA GLY A 53 -2.04 -5.93 -0.74
C GLY A 53 -2.24 -4.69 -1.61
N GLY A 54 -1.97 -3.52 -1.06
CA GLY A 54 -2.03 -2.29 -1.83
C GLY A 54 -0.84 -2.16 -2.78
N ASN A 55 -1.01 -1.39 -3.84
CA ASN A 55 0.06 -1.14 -4.79
C ASN A 55 1.03 -0.11 -4.25
N GLY A 56 2.28 -0.22 -4.62
CA GLY A 56 3.26 0.81 -4.32
C GLY A 56 3.03 2.02 -5.20
N GLY A 57 3.36 3.21 -4.69
CA GLY A 57 3.27 4.43 -5.45
C GLY A 57 4.48 4.64 -6.34
N ALA A 58 4.32 5.40 -7.42
CA ALA A 58 5.41 5.75 -8.29
C ALA A 58 6.39 6.70 -7.61
N GLY A 59 7.65 6.55 -7.88
CA GLY A 59 8.67 7.49 -7.40
C GLY A 59 8.68 8.75 -8.25
N GLY A 60 9.13 9.86 -7.66
CA GLY A 60 9.41 11.06 -8.41
C GLY A 60 10.60 10.85 -9.34
N ALA A 61 10.89 11.88 -10.15
CA ALA A 61 11.99 11.79 -11.11
C ALA A 61 13.29 11.42 -10.40
N GLY A 62 13.97 10.39 -10.89
CA GLY A 62 15.21 9.90 -10.31
C GLY A 62 15.06 9.07 -9.06
N ALA A 63 13.86 8.77 -8.62
CA ALA A 63 13.61 7.95 -7.43
C ALA A 63 12.88 6.66 -7.80
N ASN A 64 12.98 5.69 -6.90
CA ASN A 64 12.33 4.39 -7.10
C ASN A 64 10.85 4.45 -6.71
N GLY A 65 10.07 3.58 -7.31
CA GLY A 65 8.70 3.36 -6.85
C GLY A 65 8.70 2.60 -5.53
N GLY A 66 7.60 2.71 -4.80
CA GLY A 66 7.43 1.98 -3.55
C GLY A 66 7.09 0.53 -3.79
N ALA A 67 7.34 -0.30 -2.79
CA ALA A 67 7.02 -1.72 -2.85
C ALA A 67 5.52 -1.93 -2.70
N GLY A 68 4.99 -2.97 -3.33
CA GLY A 68 3.61 -3.36 -3.09
C GLY A 68 3.48 -4.02 -1.72
N GLY A 69 2.28 -3.95 -1.16
CA GLY A 69 1.98 -4.59 0.11
C GLY A 69 1.74 -6.08 -0.04
N ASN A 70 1.81 -6.78 1.10
CA ASN A 70 1.57 -8.22 1.09
C ASN A 70 0.08 -8.52 0.98
N GLY A 71 -0.22 -9.62 0.28
CA GLY A 71 -1.59 -10.13 0.23
C GLY A 71 -2.01 -10.76 1.53
N GLY A 72 -3.28 -11.13 1.60
CA GLY A 72 -3.86 -11.73 2.78
C GLY A 72 -3.17 -13.02 3.15
N TRP A 73 -3.06 -13.22 4.46
CA TRP A 73 -2.38 -14.39 4.99
C TRP A 73 -3.06 -15.68 4.58
N LEU A 74 -4.38 -15.72 4.59
CA LEU A 74 -5.15 -16.91 4.22
C LEU A 74 -5.48 -16.93 2.73
N TYR A 75 -5.85 -15.77 2.18
CA TYR A 75 -6.27 -15.67 0.79
C TYR A 75 -6.08 -14.23 0.29
N GLY A 76 -5.46 -14.10 -0.86
CA GLY A 76 -5.28 -12.81 -1.50
C GLY A 76 -3.95 -12.70 -2.21
N SER A 77 -3.81 -11.66 -3.01
CA SER A 77 -2.60 -11.40 -3.79
C SER A 77 -1.83 -10.24 -3.22
N GLY A 78 -0.51 -10.26 -3.37
CA GLY A 78 0.30 -9.10 -3.06
C GLY A 78 0.05 -7.98 -4.05
N GLY A 79 0.30 -6.75 -3.64
CA GLY A 79 0.17 -5.59 -4.52
C GLY A 79 1.36 -5.46 -5.46
N ASN A 80 1.17 -4.66 -6.51
CA ASN A 80 2.24 -4.39 -7.47
C ASN A 80 3.17 -3.32 -6.92
N GLY A 81 4.44 -3.40 -7.25
CA GLY A 81 5.37 -2.32 -6.97
C GLY A 81 5.08 -1.12 -7.85
N GLY A 82 5.46 0.07 -7.39
CA GLY A 82 5.32 1.28 -8.17
C GLY A 82 6.41 1.41 -9.23
N ALA A 83 6.18 2.30 -10.15
CA ALA A 83 7.12 2.55 -11.25
C ALA A 83 8.32 3.39 -10.82
#